data_f76dc8cb6631b33b7f471bc0a79b8648
#
_entry.id   f76dc8cb6631b33b7f471bc0a79b8648
#
_cell.length_a   1.000
_cell.length_b   1.000
_cell.length_c   1.000
_cell.angle_alpha   90.00
_cell.angle_beta   90.00
_cell.angle_gamma   90.00
#
_symmetry.space_group_name_H-M   'P 1'
#
loop_
_entity.id
_entity.type
_entity.pdbx_description
1 polymer ?
#
loop_
_entity_poly.entity_id
_entity_poly.type
_entity_poly.pdbx_seq_one_letter_code
_entity_poly.pdbx_strand_id
1 'polypeptide(L)'
;MKTAKLWTRNFRLVILASAMGTIGAIAGSFALAFLVFDETGSTLASALIVAIQLLPYLLLPVLIAPLMDRLPRKAFLVAGDLANAALLAGMGLWLLAFDFSYVGYLALSLLLACLGAVDELAFTSIYPELIPEGAEEKGYAVSSMLYPILKVVMTPLAAVLLDTLGVAWILIAQSVFSLAAAATESLIRLDETARQQRAPYSLKAWGGDIREAVQYLKKERGLRSMYEYMAVTNGVANGFSPILVAFFRTFPGFTAAMYAAFSVVEFAGRTVGSAVQYRLKLPDKKKYGFVFFVYQVYEVMDMCLLWLPYPLMLVNRAICGFLGSNSAILRSSAVQRYIPERLRSRVNALSSVLLTAGASVFSLLMGFLGEMLDYRWCVTLGGAVALLACHFLIGGRQRDVRKVYETSGCGQ
;
A
#
# COMPACT_ATOMS: atom_id res chain seq x y z
N MET A 1 -15.41 25.69 -23.19
CA MET A 1 -15.88 24.45 -22.51
C MET A 1 -16.27 24.85 -21.09
N LYS A 2 -17.54 24.64 -20.69
CA LYS A 2 -17.94 24.86 -19.29
C LYS A 2 -17.22 23.81 -18.43
N THR A 3 -16.35 24.27 -17.54
CA THR A 3 -15.68 23.36 -16.57
C THR A 3 -16.77 22.69 -15.72
N ALA A 4 -16.96 21.39 -15.91
CA ALA A 4 -17.90 20.63 -15.11
C ALA A 4 -17.55 20.77 -13.63
N LYS A 5 -18.55 21.03 -12.78
CA LYS A 5 -18.33 21.12 -11.33
C LYS A 5 -18.03 19.71 -10.80
N LEU A 6 -16.80 19.46 -10.35
CA LEU A 6 -16.37 18.17 -9.78
C LEU A 6 -17.24 17.74 -8.60
N TRP A 7 -17.61 18.67 -7.72
CA TRP A 7 -18.31 18.41 -6.45
C TRP A 7 -19.80 18.14 -6.63
N THR A 8 -20.14 17.11 -7.41
CA THR A 8 -21.51 16.58 -7.50
C THR A 8 -21.94 15.93 -6.19
N ARG A 9 -23.24 15.66 -6.02
CA ARG A 9 -23.75 14.95 -4.85
C ARG A 9 -23.07 13.58 -4.68
N ASN A 10 -23.03 12.78 -5.73
CA ASN A 10 -22.42 11.44 -5.69
C ASN A 10 -20.92 11.49 -5.41
N PHE A 11 -20.18 12.43 -6.03
CA PHE A 11 -18.76 12.61 -5.80
C PHE A 11 -18.46 13.01 -4.34
N ARG A 12 -19.26 13.92 -3.75
CA ARG A 12 -19.11 14.27 -2.32
C ARG A 12 -19.37 13.07 -1.41
N LEU A 13 -20.40 12.27 -1.71
CA LEU A 13 -20.72 11.09 -0.89
C LEU A 13 -19.61 10.05 -0.92
N VAL A 14 -19.06 9.72 -2.09
CA VAL A 14 -17.99 8.73 -2.19
C VAL A 14 -16.69 9.20 -1.50
N ILE A 15 -16.33 10.49 -1.64
CA ILE A 15 -15.16 11.02 -0.95
C ILE A 15 -15.37 11.02 0.58
N LEU A 16 -16.56 11.35 1.06
CA LEU A 16 -16.89 11.32 2.48
C LEU A 16 -16.85 9.89 3.04
N ALA A 17 -17.45 8.92 2.35
CA ALA A 17 -17.40 7.51 2.74
C ALA A 17 -15.95 7.00 2.77
N SER A 18 -15.17 7.25 1.71
CA SER A 18 -13.75 6.89 1.66
C SER A 18 -12.94 7.54 2.79
N ALA A 19 -13.23 8.78 3.15
CA ALA A 19 -12.56 9.44 4.27
C ALA A 19 -12.88 8.76 5.60
N MET A 20 -14.15 8.42 5.85
CA MET A 20 -14.59 7.72 7.07
C MET A 20 -13.92 6.34 7.17
N GLY A 21 -13.98 5.52 6.12
CA GLY A 21 -13.33 4.22 6.08
C GLY A 21 -11.82 4.31 6.30
N THR A 22 -11.16 5.28 5.65
CA THR A 22 -9.70 5.50 5.78
C THR A 22 -9.30 5.93 7.19
N ILE A 23 -10.07 6.82 7.84
CA ILE A 23 -9.82 7.24 9.24
C ILE A 23 -9.83 6.03 10.16
N GLY A 24 -10.87 5.21 10.09
CA GLY A 24 -10.98 4.00 10.89
C GLY A 24 -9.86 3.00 10.59
N ALA A 25 -9.59 2.75 9.31
CA ALA A 25 -8.58 1.79 8.86
C ALA A 25 -7.15 2.17 9.33
N ILE A 26 -6.77 3.44 9.29
CA ILE A 26 -5.45 3.89 9.77
C ILE A 26 -5.32 3.66 11.28
N ALA A 27 -6.33 4.05 12.06
CA ALA A 27 -6.30 3.88 13.50
C ALA A 27 -6.30 2.38 13.90
N GLY A 28 -7.18 1.58 13.29
CA GLY A 28 -7.27 0.15 13.54
C GLY A 28 -5.99 -0.60 13.14
N SER A 29 -5.46 -0.38 11.94
CA SER A 29 -4.23 -1.06 11.49
C SER A 29 -3.02 -0.70 12.38
N PHE A 30 -2.93 0.54 12.85
CA PHE A 30 -1.90 0.95 13.80
C PHE A 30 -2.04 0.18 15.13
N ALA A 31 -3.24 0.20 15.71
CA ALA A 31 -3.51 -0.47 16.99
C ALA A 31 -3.28 -2.00 16.90
N LEU A 32 -3.73 -2.62 15.83
CA LEU A 32 -3.60 -4.05 15.61
C LEU A 32 -2.15 -4.49 15.41
N ALA A 33 -1.31 -3.66 14.78
CA ALA A 33 0.12 -3.97 14.62
C ALA A 33 0.83 -4.07 15.98
N PHE A 34 0.45 -3.20 16.93
CA PHE A 34 1.01 -3.25 18.30
C PHE A 34 0.39 -4.38 19.13
N LEU A 35 -0.93 -4.61 19.03
CA LEU A 35 -1.62 -5.66 19.77
C LEU A 35 -0.94 -7.03 19.59
N VAL A 36 -0.67 -7.41 18.35
CA VAL A 36 -0.10 -8.73 18.05
C VAL A 36 1.25 -8.91 18.72
N PHE A 37 2.09 -7.88 18.64
CA PHE A 37 3.41 -7.93 19.26
C PHE A 37 3.32 -7.90 20.79
N ASP A 38 2.45 -7.07 21.36
CA ASP A 38 2.27 -6.95 22.80
C ASP A 38 1.79 -8.27 23.43
N GLU A 39 0.88 -8.98 22.75
CA GLU A 39 0.29 -10.24 23.24
C GLU A 39 1.14 -11.47 22.96
N THR A 40 1.92 -11.47 21.87
CA THR A 40 2.69 -12.66 21.48
C THR A 40 4.18 -12.55 21.77
N GLY A 41 4.71 -11.33 21.89
CA GLY A 41 6.15 -11.06 21.96
C GLY A 41 6.92 -11.45 20.70
N SER A 42 6.21 -11.84 19.62
CA SER A 42 6.79 -12.47 18.44
C SER A 42 6.70 -11.57 17.21
N THR A 43 7.84 -11.30 16.62
CA THR A 43 7.96 -10.59 15.33
C THR A 43 7.48 -11.46 14.17
N LEU A 44 7.68 -12.79 14.27
CA LEU A 44 7.20 -13.74 13.29
C LEU A 44 5.67 -13.82 13.27
N ALA A 45 5.02 -13.80 14.45
CA ALA A 45 3.57 -13.75 14.55
C ALA A 45 3.00 -12.50 13.89
N SER A 46 3.61 -11.33 14.14
CA SER A 46 3.24 -10.06 13.51
C SER A 46 3.45 -10.09 11.99
N ALA A 47 4.59 -10.64 11.53
CA ALA A 47 4.90 -10.79 10.11
C ALA A 47 3.95 -11.76 9.39
N LEU A 48 3.50 -12.83 10.04
CA LEU A 48 2.56 -13.78 9.47
C LEU A 48 1.20 -13.11 9.18
N ILE A 49 0.74 -12.22 10.06
CA ILE A 49 -0.49 -11.45 9.82
C ILE A 49 -0.34 -10.54 8.61
N VAL A 50 0.77 -9.82 8.50
CA VAL A 50 1.04 -8.98 7.32
C VAL A 50 1.07 -9.82 6.04
N ALA A 51 1.75 -10.96 6.07
CA ALA A 51 1.86 -11.84 4.91
C ALA A 51 0.51 -12.43 4.47
N ILE A 52 -0.32 -12.89 5.44
CA ILE A 52 -1.62 -13.49 5.13
C ILE A 52 -2.63 -12.46 4.62
N GLN A 53 -2.56 -11.22 5.08
CA GLN A 53 -3.42 -10.13 4.60
C GLN A 53 -3.16 -9.77 3.13
N LEU A 54 -1.98 -10.03 2.59
CA LEU A 54 -1.66 -9.74 1.19
C LEU A 54 -2.26 -10.74 0.21
N LEU A 55 -2.53 -11.99 0.64
CA LEU A 55 -3.05 -13.05 -0.22
C LEU A 55 -4.42 -12.74 -0.85
N PRO A 56 -5.41 -12.22 -0.11
CA PRO A 56 -6.70 -11.85 -0.70
C PRO A 56 -6.60 -10.82 -1.82
N TYR A 57 -5.77 -9.81 -1.66
CA TYR A 57 -5.56 -8.78 -2.69
C TYR A 57 -4.96 -9.33 -3.98
N LEU A 58 -4.29 -10.47 -3.90
CA LEU A 58 -3.75 -11.18 -5.07
C LEU A 58 -4.80 -12.05 -5.76
N LEU A 59 -5.59 -12.79 -4.99
CA LEU A 59 -6.45 -13.85 -5.50
C LEU A 59 -7.89 -13.40 -5.77
N LEU A 60 -8.48 -12.63 -4.85
CA LEU A 60 -9.90 -12.30 -4.90
C LEU A 60 -10.31 -11.41 -6.07
N PRO A 61 -9.55 -10.39 -6.49
CA PRO A 61 -9.92 -9.58 -7.65
C PRO A 61 -10.14 -10.41 -8.91
N VAL A 62 -9.34 -11.47 -9.11
CA VAL A 62 -9.47 -12.37 -10.26
C VAL A 62 -10.73 -13.24 -10.16
N LEU A 63 -11.03 -13.73 -8.96
CA LEU A 63 -12.15 -14.65 -8.72
C LEU A 63 -13.50 -13.90 -8.72
N ILE A 64 -13.52 -12.67 -8.19
CA ILE A 64 -14.75 -11.92 -7.94
C ILE A 64 -15.09 -10.95 -9.09
N ALA A 65 -14.12 -10.53 -9.91
CA ALA A 65 -14.37 -9.63 -11.01
C ALA A 65 -15.54 -10.08 -11.94
N PRO A 66 -15.63 -11.36 -12.35
CA PRO A 66 -16.76 -11.82 -13.19
C PRO A 66 -18.12 -11.76 -12.48
N LEU A 67 -18.13 -11.92 -11.16
CA LEU A 67 -19.36 -11.79 -10.35
C LEU A 67 -19.74 -10.31 -10.21
N MET A 68 -18.78 -9.44 -9.99
CA MET A 68 -18.97 -8.00 -9.84
C MET A 68 -19.43 -7.33 -11.14
N ASP A 69 -19.12 -7.92 -12.30
CA ASP A 69 -19.63 -7.44 -13.60
C ASP A 69 -21.14 -7.70 -13.80
N ARG A 70 -21.71 -8.62 -13.02
CA ARG A 70 -23.13 -9.04 -13.11
C ARG A 70 -24.02 -8.49 -12.00
N LEU A 71 -23.44 -8.12 -10.88
CA LEU A 71 -24.16 -7.66 -9.70
C LEU A 71 -23.96 -6.15 -9.49
N PRO A 72 -24.88 -5.48 -8.80
CA PRO A 72 -24.72 -4.06 -8.49
C PRO A 72 -23.47 -3.85 -7.63
N ARG A 73 -22.51 -3.09 -8.13
CA ARG A 73 -21.22 -2.84 -7.45
C ARG A 73 -21.39 -2.04 -6.17
N LYS A 74 -22.38 -1.13 -6.16
CA LYS A 74 -22.75 -0.40 -4.95
C LYS A 74 -23.11 -1.36 -3.80
N ALA A 75 -23.76 -2.50 -4.12
CA ALA A 75 -24.11 -3.50 -3.12
C ALA A 75 -22.87 -4.15 -2.48
N PHE A 76 -21.79 -4.33 -3.25
CA PHE A 76 -20.52 -4.84 -2.71
C PHE A 76 -19.87 -3.85 -1.74
N LEU A 77 -19.84 -2.55 -2.05
CA LEU A 77 -19.33 -1.52 -1.15
C LEU A 77 -20.12 -1.50 0.16
N VAL A 78 -21.43 -1.32 0.08
CA VAL A 78 -22.29 -1.22 1.27
C VAL A 78 -22.26 -2.51 2.10
N ALA A 79 -22.36 -3.68 1.45
CA ALA A 79 -22.31 -4.97 2.16
C ALA A 79 -20.92 -5.24 2.74
N GLY A 80 -19.85 -4.85 2.03
CA GLY A 80 -18.48 -4.95 2.48
C GLY A 80 -18.24 -4.13 3.75
N ASP A 81 -18.66 -2.87 3.75
CA ASP A 81 -18.54 -1.99 4.91
C ASP A 81 -19.39 -2.45 6.11
N LEU A 82 -20.61 -2.96 5.87
CA LEU A 82 -21.45 -3.55 6.93
C LEU A 82 -20.79 -4.80 7.53
N ALA A 83 -20.26 -5.69 6.71
CA ALA A 83 -19.55 -6.88 7.17
C ALA A 83 -18.27 -6.52 7.92
N ASN A 84 -17.51 -5.54 7.42
CA ASN A 84 -16.32 -5.00 8.07
C ASN A 84 -16.66 -4.42 9.45
N ALA A 85 -17.72 -3.62 9.54
CA ALA A 85 -18.22 -3.08 10.80
C ALA A 85 -18.60 -4.18 11.81
N ALA A 86 -19.31 -5.22 11.35
CA ALA A 86 -19.70 -6.33 12.21
C ALA A 86 -18.49 -7.12 12.73
N LEU A 87 -17.50 -7.40 11.88
CA LEU A 87 -16.26 -8.09 12.27
C LEU A 87 -15.46 -7.28 13.27
N LEU A 88 -15.28 -5.99 13.03
CA LEU A 88 -14.53 -5.09 13.91
C LEU A 88 -15.22 -4.89 15.27
N ALA A 89 -16.54 -4.70 15.26
CA ALA A 89 -17.31 -4.63 16.51
C ALA A 89 -17.22 -5.95 17.30
N GLY A 90 -17.38 -7.08 16.59
CA GLY A 90 -17.27 -8.40 17.19
C GLY A 90 -15.89 -8.63 17.83
N MET A 91 -14.82 -8.25 17.15
CA MET A 91 -13.46 -8.37 17.70
C MET A 91 -13.21 -7.41 18.85
N GLY A 92 -13.68 -6.16 18.74
CA GLY A 92 -13.55 -5.20 19.83
C GLY A 92 -14.27 -5.66 21.10
N LEU A 93 -15.50 -6.19 20.97
CA LEU A 93 -16.25 -6.76 22.06
C LEU A 93 -15.62 -8.04 22.62
N TRP A 94 -15.06 -8.87 21.74
CA TRP A 94 -14.29 -10.05 22.16
C TRP A 94 -13.11 -9.68 23.06
N LEU A 95 -12.31 -8.70 22.65
CA LEU A 95 -11.15 -8.22 23.43
C LEU A 95 -11.54 -7.55 24.77
N LEU A 96 -12.77 -7.09 24.93
CA LEU A 96 -13.29 -6.58 26.21
C LEU A 96 -13.77 -7.69 27.15
N ALA A 97 -14.20 -8.83 26.59
CA ALA A 97 -14.85 -9.91 27.36
C ALA A 97 -13.96 -11.14 27.57
N PHE A 98 -12.99 -11.36 26.70
CA PHE A 98 -12.15 -12.57 26.66
C PHE A 98 -10.69 -12.22 26.42
N ASP A 99 -9.82 -13.18 26.72
CA ASP A 99 -8.39 -13.05 26.44
C ASP A 99 -8.10 -13.07 24.93
N PHE A 100 -6.95 -12.51 24.57
CA PHE A 100 -6.47 -12.47 23.19
C PHE A 100 -6.25 -13.89 22.64
N SER A 101 -6.81 -14.17 21.46
CA SER A 101 -6.58 -15.41 20.72
C SER A 101 -5.88 -15.12 19.41
N TYR A 102 -4.62 -15.51 19.28
CA TYR A 102 -3.84 -15.31 18.07
C TYR A 102 -4.49 -15.95 16.82
N VAL A 103 -5.00 -17.18 16.96
CA VAL A 103 -5.69 -17.87 15.85
C VAL A 103 -6.97 -17.16 15.44
N GLY A 104 -7.76 -16.70 16.43
CA GLY A 104 -8.96 -15.90 16.17
C GLY A 104 -8.63 -14.59 15.46
N TYR A 105 -7.55 -13.93 15.90
CA TYR A 105 -7.08 -12.70 15.28
C TYR A 105 -6.53 -12.91 13.85
N LEU A 106 -5.80 -14.01 13.62
CA LEU A 106 -5.30 -14.36 12.28
C LEU A 106 -6.47 -14.61 11.30
N ALA A 107 -7.50 -15.33 11.75
CA ALA A 107 -8.71 -15.56 10.96
C ALA A 107 -9.47 -14.27 10.67
N LEU A 108 -9.63 -13.40 11.68
CA LEU A 108 -10.24 -12.08 11.50
C LEU A 108 -9.45 -11.23 10.49
N SER A 109 -8.14 -11.16 10.63
CA SER A 109 -7.27 -10.39 9.73
C SER A 109 -7.39 -10.86 8.29
N LEU A 110 -7.49 -12.17 8.06
CA LEU A 110 -7.72 -12.74 6.75
C LEU A 110 -9.11 -12.34 6.20
N LEU A 111 -10.16 -12.42 7.03
CA LEU A 111 -11.52 -12.01 6.63
C LEU A 111 -11.58 -10.51 6.30
N LEU A 112 -10.99 -9.66 7.13
CA LEU A 112 -10.91 -8.22 6.86
C LEU A 112 -10.15 -7.92 5.57
N ALA A 113 -9.05 -8.63 5.30
CA ALA A 113 -8.31 -8.50 4.05
C ALA A 113 -9.12 -8.98 2.83
N CYS A 114 -9.94 -10.03 2.99
CA CYS A 114 -10.86 -10.47 1.95
C CYS A 114 -11.91 -9.39 1.64
N LEU A 115 -12.52 -8.81 2.65
CA LEU A 115 -13.48 -7.72 2.48
C LEU A 115 -12.82 -6.49 1.84
N GLY A 116 -11.63 -6.10 2.31
CA GLY A 116 -10.88 -4.97 1.75
C GLY A 116 -10.50 -5.16 0.28
N ALA A 117 -10.11 -6.37 -0.13
CA ALA A 117 -9.81 -6.66 -1.53
C ALA A 117 -11.05 -6.58 -2.44
N VAL A 118 -12.22 -7.00 -1.94
CA VAL A 118 -13.51 -6.88 -2.65
C VAL A 118 -13.93 -5.42 -2.74
N ASP A 119 -13.80 -4.69 -1.63
CA ASP A 119 -14.14 -3.27 -1.54
C ASP A 119 -13.28 -2.42 -2.49
N GLU A 120 -11.96 -2.61 -2.50
CA GLU A 120 -11.05 -1.92 -3.41
C GLU A 120 -11.39 -2.18 -4.89
N LEU A 121 -11.74 -3.43 -5.23
CA LEU A 121 -12.18 -3.77 -6.58
C LEU A 121 -13.50 -3.07 -6.94
N ALA A 122 -14.48 -3.05 -6.04
CA ALA A 122 -15.75 -2.37 -6.21
C ALA A 122 -15.54 -0.85 -6.34
N PHE A 123 -14.77 -0.26 -5.44
CA PHE A 123 -14.44 1.16 -5.46
C PHE A 123 -13.77 1.58 -6.77
N THR A 124 -12.70 0.92 -7.17
CA THR A 124 -11.97 1.23 -8.41
C THR A 124 -12.83 1.09 -9.66
N SER A 125 -13.84 0.24 -9.60
CA SER A 125 -14.80 0.02 -10.69
C SER A 125 -15.89 1.10 -10.77
N ILE A 126 -16.29 1.67 -9.63
CA ILE A 126 -17.38 2.67 -9.54
C ILE A 126 -16.82 4.09 -9.63
N TYR A 127 -15.66 4.33 -9.06
CA TYR A 127 -15.10 5.66 -8.89
C TYR A 127 -15.03 6.50 -10.17
N PRO A 128 -14.61 5.95 -11.34
CA PRO A 128 -14.59 6.70 -12.58
C PRO A 128 -15.98 7.21 -13.02
N GLU A 129 -17.06 6.49 -12.68
CA GLU A 129 -18.43 6.84 -13.05
C GLU A 129 -19.02 7.95 -12.17
N LEU A 130 -18.43 8.14 -11.00
CA LEU A 130 -18.85 9.20 -10.07
C LEU A 130 -18.18 10.53 -10.38
N ILE A 131 -17.15 10.54 -11.23
CA ILE A 131 -16.46 11.74 -11.68
C ILE A 131 -17.16 12.30 -12.90
N PRO A 132 -17.58 13.59 -12.92
CA PRO A 132 -18.16 14.21 -14.10
C PRO A 132 -17.18 14.25 -15.29
N GLU A 133 -17.68 14.08 -16.49
CA GLU A 133 -16.90 14.18 -17.74
C GLU A 133 -16.10 15.49 -17.80
N GLY A 134 -14.83 15.39 -18.12
CA GLY A 134 -13.90 16.53 -18.19
C GLY A 134 -13.34 17.00 -16.82
N ALA A 135 -13.63 16.26 -15.73
CA ALA A 135 -13.06 16.52 -14.40
C ALA A 135 -12.23 15.34 -13.85
N GLU A 136 -11.87 14.37 -14.72
CA GLU A 136 -11.22 13.11 -14.34
C GLU A 136 -9.89 13.33 -13.59
N GLU A 137 -9.03 14.21 -14.13
CA GLU A 137 -7.74 14.53 -13.49
C GLU A 137 -7.92 15.08 -12.08
N LYS A 138 -8.91 15.96 -11.89
CA LYS A 138 -9.21 16.55 -10.57
C LYS A 138 -9.80 15.51 -9.62
N GLY A 139 -10.67 14.63 -10.10
CA GLY A 139 -11.25 13.56 -9.32
C GLY A 139 -10.19 12.61 -8.78
N TYR A 140 -9.31 12.11 -9.64
CA TYR A 140 -8.20 11.25 -9.24
C TYR A 140 -7.18 11.95 -8.34
N ALA A 141 -6.94 13.26 -8.55
CA ALA A 141 -6.08 14.03 -7.65
C ALA A 141 -6.64 14.08 -6.23
N VAL A 142 -7.95 14.31 -6.06
CA VAL A 142 -8.61 14.30 -4.74
C VAL A 142 -8.47 12.93 -4.07
N SER A 143 -8.78 11.84 -4.78
CA SER A 143 -8.66 10.48 -4.24
C SER A 143 -7.23 10.14 -3.82
N SER A 144 -6.23 10.49 -4.65
CA SER A 144 -4.83 10.19 -4.35
C SER A 144 -4.26 10.97 -3.16
N MET A 145 -4.85 12.11 -2.82
CA MET A 145 -4.43 12.93 -1.68
C MET A 145 -5.10 12.52 -0.36
N LEU A 146 -6.23 11.79 -0.42
CA LEU A 146 -7.05 11.48 0.75
C LEU A 146 -6.29 10.65 1.78
N TYR A 147 -5.81 9.48 1.40
CA TYR A 147 -5.07 8.58 2.28
C TYR A 147 -3.81 9.22 2.86
N PRO A 148 -2.94 9.86 2.06
CA PRO A 148 -1.79 10.56 2.57
C PRO A 148 -2.08 11.62 3.63
N ILE A 149 -3.05 12.48 3.37
CA ILE A 149 -3.41 13.57 4.30
C ILE A 149 -3.94 12.97 5.60
N LEU A 150 -4.87 12.03 5.51
CA LEU A 150 -5.45 11.39 6.68
C LEU A 150 -4.41 10.61 7.49
N LYS A 151 -3.44 9.96 6.83
CA LYS A 151 -2.38 9.23 7.51
C LYS A 151 -1.51 10.12 8.39
N VAL A 152 -1.15 11.32 7.91
CA VAL A 152 -0.37 12.28 8.70
C VAL A 152 -1.07 12.68 9.99
N VAL A 153 -2.40 12.87 9.94
CA VAL A 153 -3.21 13.29 11.09
C VAL A 153 -3.56 12.12 11.99
N MET A 154 -4.01 11.02 11.38
CA MET A 154 -4.55 9.89 12.13
C MET A 154 -3.48 9.01 12.79
N THR A 155 -2.26 8.91 12.24
CA THR A 155 -1.23 8.06 12.85
C THR A 155 -0.82 8.54 14.25
N PRO A 156 -0.51 9.83 14.50
CA PRO A 156 -0.26 10.32 15.86
C PRO A 156 -1.49 10.21 16.77
N LEU A 157 -2.68 10.49 16.24
CA LEU A 157 -3.92 10.35 17.00
C LEU A 157 -4.17 8.88 17.40
N ALA A 158 -3.92 7.93 16.49
CA ALA A 158 -4.03 6.51 16.77
C ALA A 158 -3.07 6.05 17.89
N ALA A 159 -1.86 6.58 17.93
CA ALA A 159 -0.92 6.29 19.01
C ALA A 159 -1.43 6.77 20.37
N VAL A 160 -1.97 8.00 20.44
CA VAL A 160 -2.59 8.55 21.67
C VAL A 160 -3.83 7.73 22.08
N LEU A 161 -4.67 7.38 21.10
CA LEU A 161 -5.86 6.55 21.36
C LEU A 161 -5.50 5.15 21.83
N LEU A 162 -4.41 4.57 21.30
CA LEU A 162 -3.91 3.26 21.73
C LEU A 162 -3.51 3.28 23.20
N ASP A 163 -2.76 4.30 23.62
CA ASP A 163 -2.28 4.43 24.99
C ASP A 163 -3.39 4.80 25.98
N THR A 164 -4.44 5.51 25.53
CA THR A 164 -5.53 5.99 26.42
C THR A 164 -6.74 5.08 26.46
N LEU A 165 -7.19 4.56 25.33
CA LEU A 165 -8.42 3.77 25.21
C LEU A 165 -8.15 2.28 25.02
N GLY A 166 -6.98 1.93 24.48
CA GLY A 166 -6.63 0.56 24.12
C GLY A 166 -7.25 0.10 22.79
N VAL A 167 -6.81 -1.08 22.33
CA VAL A 167 -7.14 -1.62 21.00
C VAL A 167 -8.64 -1.89 20.84
N ALA A 168 -9.29 -2.45 21.85
CA ALA A 168 -10.71 -2.84 21.77
C ALA A 168 -11.62 -1.66 21.39
N TRP A 169 -11.43 -0.51 22.05
CA TRP A 169 -12.21 0.70 21.76
C TRP A 169 -11.89 1.33 20.41
N ILE A 170 -10.63 1.21 19.94
CA ILE A 170 -10.26 1.65 18.58
C ILE A 170 -10.99 0.82 17.53
N LEU A 171 -11.09 -0.50 17.70
CA LEU A 171 -11.82 -1.37 16.78
C LEU A 171 -13.32 -1.07 16.77
N ILE A 172 -13.91 -0.83 17.94
CA ILE A 172 -15.32 -0.42 18.06
C ILE A 172 -15.53 0.92 17.36
N ALA A 173 -14.66 1.91 17.57
CA ALA A 173 -14.72 3.19 16.87
C ALA A 173 -14.58 3.02 15.35
N GLN A 174 -13.65 2.19 14.88
CA GLN A 174 -13.50 1.85 13.47
C GLN A 174 -14.78 1.22 12.90
N SER A 175 -15.46 0.35 13.65
CA SER A 175 -16.73 -0.23 13.24
C SER A 175 -17.80 0.83 13.02
N VAL A 176 -17.86 1.86 13.89
CA VAL A 176 -18.78 3.00 13.73
C VAL A 176 -18.46 3.80 12.46
N PHE A 177 -17.18 4.02 12.17
CA PHE A 177 -16.77 4.66 10.90
C PHE A 177 -17.15 3.84 9.66
N SER A 178 -17.00 2.51 9.70
CA SER A 178 -17.44 1.63 8.61
C SER A 178 -18.96 1.66 8.43
N LEU A 179 -19.75 1.70 9.53
CA LEU A 179 -21.20 1.88 9.45
C LEU A 179 -21.59 3.21 8.84
N ALA A 180 -20.88 4.30 9.21
CA ALA A 180 -21.11 5.61 8.64
C ALA A 180 -20.73 5.68 7.16
N ALA A 181 -19.67 4.98 6.74
CA ALA A 181 -19.29 4.82 5.35
C ALA A 181 -20.39 4.08 4.58
N ALA A 182 -20.84 2.92 5.04
CA ALA A 182 -21.92 2.14 4.43
C ALA A 182 -23.21 2.97 4.30
N ALA A 183 -23.60 3.71 5.34
CA ALA A 183 -24.75 4.60 5.30
C ALA A 183 -24.60 5.69 4.23
N THR A 184 -23.40 6.28 4.13
CA THR A 184 -23.11 7.33 3.15
C THR A 184 -23.11 6.77 1.72
N GLU A 185 -22.53 5.60 1.49
CA GLU A 185 -22.51 4.90 0.21
C GLU A 185 -23.91 4.47 -0.25
N SER A 186 -24.75 4.08 0.69
CA SER A 186 -26.16 3.74 0.38
C SER A 186 -26.93 4.87 -0.27
N LEU A 187 -26.54 6.14 -0.03
CA LEU A 187 -27.14 7.34 -0.61
C LEU A 187 -26.64 7.67 -2.04
N ILE A 188 -25.59 7.01 -2.51
CA ILE A 188 -25.05 7.17 -3.87
C ILE A 188 -26.10 6.64 -4.87
N ARG A 189 -26.38 7.41 -5.90
CA ARG A 189 -27.31 7.03 -6.96
C ARG A 189 -26.51 6.69 -8.22
N LEU A 190 -26.49 5.41 -8.58
CA LEU A 190 -25.87 4.87 -9.79
C LEU A 190 -26.95 4.16 -10.61
N ASP A 191 -26.93 4.38 -11.91
CA ASP A 191 -27.73 3.60 -12.85
C ASP A 191 -26.86 2.46 -13.41
N GLU A 192 -26.97 1.28 -12.78
CA GLU A 192 -26.18 0.11 -13.15
C GLU A 192 -26.91 -0.83 -14.11
N THR A 193 -28.12 -0.46 -14.58
CA THR A 193 -28.98 -1.32 -15.41
C THR A 193 -28.39 -1.62 -16.79
N ALA A 194 -27.59 -0.73 -17.35
CA ALA A 194 -27.00 -0.88 -18.69
C ALA A 194 -25.82 -1.87 -18.77
N ARG A 195 -25.30 -2.37 -17.64
CA ARG A 195 -24.07 -3.19 -17.59
C ARG A 195 -24.28 -4.69 -17.55
N GLN A 196 -25.46 -5.15 -17.23
CA GLN A 196 -25.77 -6.59 -17.14
C GLN A 196 -25.58 -7.35 -18.48
N GLN A 197 -25.27 -6.63 -19.58
CA GLN A 197 -25.16 -7.19 -20.94
C GLN A 197 -23.72 -7.43 -21.41
N ARG A 198 -22.68 -7.18 -20.59
CA ARG A 198 -21.29 -7.44 -21.01
C ARG A 198 -20.94 -8.93 -20.96
N ALA A 199 -20.27 -9.42 -22.01
CA ALA A 199 -19.79 -10.79 -22.10
C ALA A 199 -18.82 -11.09 -20.92
N PRO A 200 -18.92 -12.27 -20.29
CA PRO A 200 -18.08 -12.63 -19.16
C PRO A 200 -16.62 -12.75 -19.58
N TYR A 201 -15.72 -12.13 -18.80
CA TYR A 201 -14.29 -12.34 -18.92
C TYR A 201 -13.96 -13.78 -18.52
N SER A 202 -13.39 -14.57 -19.43
CA SER A 202 -13.14 -15.98 -19.17
C SER A 202 -11.77 -16.17 -18.50
N LEU A 203 -11.66 -17.12 -17.55
CA LEU A 203 -10.39 -17.52 -16.95
C LEU A 203 -9.34 -17.95 -17.99
N LYS A 204 -9.79 -18.48 -19.15
CA LYS A 204 -8.91 -18.84 -20.27
C LYS A 204 -8.32 -17.60 -20.96
N ALA A 205 -9.09 -16.54 -21.13
CA ALA A 205 -8.62 -15.26 -21.66
C ALA A 205 -7.60 -14.62 -20.68
N TRP A 206 -7.90 -14.65 -19.37
CA TRP A 206 -7.01 -14.19 -18.33
C TRP A 206 -5.67 -14.94 -18.32
N GLY A 207 -5.69 -16.28 -18.43
CA GLY A 207 -4.46 -17.08 -18.56
C GLY A 207 -3.63 -16.71 -19.79
N GLY A 208 -4.29 -16.39 -20.91
CA GLY A 208 -3.66 -15.88 -22.14
C GLY A 208 -2.98 -14.53 -21.91
N ASP A 209 -3.68 -13.62 -21.25
CA ASP A 209 -3.18 -12.27 -20.93
C ASP A 209 -1.95 -12.29 -20.02
N ILE A 210 -1.97 -13.13 -18.98
CA ILE A 210 -0.80 -13.33 -18.11
C ILE A 210 0.38 -13.91 -18.91
N ARG A 211 0.13 -14.93 -19.74
CA ARG A 211 1.18 -15.53 -20.56
C ARG A 211 1.85 -14.52 -21.47
N GLU A 212 1.08 -13.65 -22.10
CA GLU A 212 1.57 -12.57 -22.96
C GLU A 212 2.43 -11.57 -22.15
N ALA A 213 1.96 -11.13 -20.97
CA ALA A 213 2.72 -10.24 -20.09
C ALA A 213 4.03 -10.87 -19.61
N VAL A 214 4.02 -12.15 -19.22
CA VAL A 214 5.21 -12.90 -18.81
C VAL A 214 6.20 -13.02 -19.96
N GLN A 215 5.74 -13.32 -21.18
CA GLN A 215 6.60 -13.41 -22.36
C GLN A 215 7.22 -12.05 -22.70
N TYR A 216 6.46 -10.97 -22.58
CA TYR A 216 6.96 -9.62 -22.77
C TYR A 216 8.06 -9.28 -21.76
N LEU A 217 7.80 -9.50 -20.45
CA LEU A 217 8.81 -9.26 -19.41
C LEU A 217 10.06 -10.12 -19.54
N LYS A 218 9.94 -11.35 -20.03
CA LYS A 218 11.12 -12.21 -20.31
C LYS A 218 12.01 -11.62 -21.41
N LYS A 219 11.44 -10.93 -22.39
CA LYS A 219 12.18 -10.28 -23.48
C LYS A 219 12.79 -8.94 -23.03
N GLU A 220 12.07 -8.18 -22.22
CA GLU A 220 12.47 -6.84 -21.77
C GLU A 220 13.31 -6.90 -20.48
N ARG A 221 14.60 -7.22 -20.63
CA ARG A 221 15.54 -7.43 -19.50
C ARG A 221 15.61 -6.26 -18.53
N GLY A 222 15.59 -5.00 -19.03
CA GLY A 222 15.66 -3.81 -18.20
C GLY A 222 14.42 -3.64 -17.32
N LEU A 223 13.24 -3.80 -17.90
CA LEU A 223 11.96 -3.70 -17.19
C LEU A 223 11.81 -4.83 -16.16
N ARG A 224 12.20 -6.04 -16.53
CA ARG A 224 12.23 -7.20 -15.65
C ARG A 224 13.11 -6.95 -14.43
N SER A 225 14.35 -6.46 -14.63
CA SER A 225 15.26 -6.14 -13.53
C SER A 225 14.71 -5.08 -12.58
N MET A 226 14.02 -4.08 -13.13
CA MET A 226 13.35 -3.05 -12.29
C MET A 226 12.25 -3.67 -11.42
N TYR A 227 11.44 -4.58 -11.96
CA TYR A 227 10.38 -5.24 -11.16
C TYR A 227 10.97 -6.22 -10.16
N GLU A 228 12.01 -6.99 -10.51
CA GLU A 228 12.73 -7.87 -9.59
C GLU A 228 13.31 -7.05 -8.41
N TYR A 229 13.97 -5.93 -8.70
CA TYR A 229 14.48 -5.01 -7.67
C TYR A 229 13.35 -4.45 -6.80
N MET A 230 12.26 -3.99 -7.41
CA MET A 230 11.10 -3.48 -6.67
C MET A 230 10.47 -4.55 -5.76
N ALA A 231 10.39 -5.81 -6.20
CA ALA A 231 9.86 -6.90 -5.39
C ALA A 231 10.73 -7.12 -4.14
N VAL A 232 12.07 -7.07 -4.28
CA VAL A 232 12.98 -7.18 -3.14
C VAL A 232 12.84 -5.99 -2.20
N THR A 233 12.94 -4.75 -2.70
CA THR A 233 12.94 -3.55 -1.85
C THR A 233 11.60 -3.31 -1.17
N ASN A 234 10.47 -3.51 -1.88
CA ASN A 234 9.14 -3.45 -1.24
C ASN A 234 8.96 -4.59 -0.24
N GLY A 235 9.51 -5.76 -0.53
CA GLY A 235 9.49 -6.88 0.40
C GLY A 235 10.24 -6.58 1.68
N VAL A 236 11.47 -6.08 1.58
CA VAL A 236 12.29 -5.67 2.71
C VAL A 236 11.59 -4.55 3.52
N ALA A 237 11.06 -3.53 2.84
CA ALA A 237 10.35 -2.43 3.50
C ALA A 237 9.11 -2.90 4.26
N ASN A 238 8.31 -3.84 3.70
CA ASN A 238 7.19 -4.44 4.42
C ASN A 238 7.66 -5.31 5.59
N GLY A 239 8.79 -6.01 5.43
CA GLY A 239 9.41 -6.80 6.49
C GLY A 239 9.96 -5.97 7.64
N PHE A 240 10.31 -4.70 7.42
CA PHE A 240 10.72 -3.79 8.49
C PHE A 240 9.58 -3.43 9.44
N SER A 241 8.34 -3.43 8.99
CA SER A 241 7.19 -3.02 9.81
C SER A 241 7.09 -3.77 11.14
N PRO A 242 7.04 -5.12 11.19
CA PRO A 242 7.00 -5.86 12.45
C PRO A 242 8.26 -5.64 13.31
N ILE A 243 9.44 -5.51 12.69
CA ILE A 243 10.70 -5.26 13.40
C ILE A 243 10.70 -3.87 14.05
N LEU A 244 10.24 -2.84 13.33
CA LEU A 244 10.16 -1.48 13.88
C LEU A 244 9.14 -1.39 15.02
N VAL A 245 7.97 -2.03 14.89
CA VAL A 245 6.99 -2.11 15.97
C VAL A 245 7.62 -2.74 17.22
N ALA A 246 8.28 -3.89 17.06
CA ALA A 246 8.98 -4.58 18.12
C ALA A 246 10.08 -3.70 18.77
N PHE A 247 10.92 -3.05 17.96
CA PHE A 247 11.96 -2.16 18.44
C PHE A 247 11.39 -0.99 19.26
N PHE A 248 10.40 -0.28 18.73
CA PHE A 248 9.80 0.86 19.45
C PHE A 248 9.00 0.44 20.69
N ARG A 249 8.64 -0.83 20.82
CA ARG A 249 7.92 -1.36 21.98
C ARG A 249 8.86 -1.90 23.06
N THR A 250 9.97 -2.49 22.68
CA THR A 250 10.86 -3.20 23.61
C THR A 250 12.11 -2.39 24.00
N PHE A 251 12.55 -1.46 23.14
CA PHE A 251 13.78 -0.73 23.40
C PHE A 251 13.56 0.39 24.44
N PRO A 252 14.40 0.46 25.51
CA PRO A 252 14.21 1.44 26.57
C PRO A 252 14.16 2.89 26.06
N GLY A 253 13.18 3.65 26.51
CA GLY A 253 13.00 5.06 26.15
C GLY A 253 12.26 5.31 24.83
N PHE A 254 11.81 4.26 24.13
CA PHE A 254 10.98 4.39 22.92
C PHE A 254 9.50 4.11 23.23
N THR A 255 8.61 4.72 22.44
CA THR A 255 7.16 4.61 22.63
C THR A 255 6.42 4.48 21.29
N ALA A 256 5.16 4.04 21.33
CA ALA A 256 4.28 4.02 20.15
C ALA A 256 4.09 5.42 19.54
N ALA A 257 4.05 6.47 20.37
CA ALA A 257 3.99 7.86 19.91
C ALA A 257 5.25 8.27 19.12
N MET A 258 6.43 7.80 19.54
CA MET A 258 7.68 8.02 18.81
C MET A 258 7.67 7.30 17.44
N TYR A 259 7.11 6.09 17.37
CA TYR A 259 6.91 5.38 16.11
C TYR A 259 5.92 6.12 15.18
N ALA A 260 4.85 6.67 15.73
CA ALA A 260 3.93 7.49 14.98
C ALA A 260 4.61 8.75 14.41
N ALA A 261 5.38 9.49 15.22
CA ALA A 261 6.14 10.66 14.79
C ALA A 261 7.17 10.32 13.69
N PHE A 262 7.85 9.19 13.83
CA PHE A 262 8.76 8.63 12.83
C PHE A 262 8.07 8.45 11.47
N SER A 263 6.87 7.86 11.45
CA SER A 263 6.08 7.68 10.23
C SER A 263 5.60 8.99 9.62
N VAL A 264 5.19 9.95 10.45
CA VAL A 264 4.74 11.29 10.00
C VAL A 264 5.89 12.06 9.35
N VAL A 265 7.07 12.02 9.93
CA VAL A 265 8.26 12.73 9.40
C VAL A 265 8.68 12.15 8.04
N GLU A 266 8.66 10.82 7.90
CA GLU A 266 8.89 10.18 6.59
C GLU A 266 7.89 10.66 5.55
N PHE A 267 6.62 10.73 5.94
CA PHE A 267 5.57 11.18 5.04
C PHE A 267 5.71 12.65 4.66
N ALA A 268 6.06 13.52 5.61
CA ALA A 268 6.35 14.93 5.33
C ALA A 268 7.52 15.05 4.32
N GLY A 269 8.59 14.26 4.50
CA GLY A 269 9.68 14.17 3.55
C GLY A 269 9.21 13.78 2.14
N ARG A 270 8.33 12.75 2.01
CA ARG A 270 7.72 12.34 0.75
C ARG A 270 6.93 13.46 0.07
N THR A 271 6.18 14.22 0.85
CA THR A 271 5.37 15.34 0.34
C THR A 271 6.26 16.45 -0.21
N VAL A 272 7.29 16.85 0.53
CA VAL A 272 8.27 17.85 0.09
C VAL A 272 9.01 17.37 -1.17
N GLY A 273 9.46 16.09 -1.18
CA GLY A 273 10.13 15.49 -2.32
C GLY A 273 9.27 15.50 -3.59
N SER A 274 8.00 15.15 -3.47
CA SER A 274 7.05 15.18 -4.59
C SER A 274 6.81 16.60 -5.11
N ALA A 275 6.71 17.59 -4.21
CA ALA A 275 6.55 18.99 -4.58
C ALA A 275 7.79 19.56 -5.32
N VAL A 276 8.97 19.16 -4.88
CA VAL A 276 10.24 19.53 -5.54
C VAL A 276 10.32 18.89 -6.93
N GLN A 277 9.99 17.60 -7.06
CA GLN A 277 9.99 16.88 -8.34
C GLN A 277 8.98 17.47 -9.34
N TYR A 278 7.86 17.99 -8.87
CA TYR A 278 6.89 18.68 -9.73
C TYR A 278 7.49 19.93 -10.41
N ARG A 279 8.35 20.64 -9.69
CA ARG A 279 9.01 21.87 -10.19
C ARG A 279 10.29 21.60 -10.97
N LEU A 280 11.04 20.56 -10.60
CA LEU A 280 12.34 20.24 -11.20
C LEU A 280 12.17 19.17 -12.29
N LYS A 281 12.40 19.56 -13.54
CA LYS A 281 12.44 18.63 -14.66
C LYS A 281 13.87 18.10 -14.85
N LEU A 282 14.10 16.84 -14.49
CA LEU A 282 15.38 16.19 -14.73
C LEU A 282 15.49 15.78 -16.22
N PRO A 283 16.59 16.11 -16.92
CA PRO A 283 16.84 15.63 -18.29
C PRO A 283 16.85 14.09 -18.35
N ASP A 284 16.26 13.50 -19.39
CA ASP A 284 16.11 12.03 -19.51
C ASP A 284 17.44 11.28 -19.35
N LYS A 285 18.53 11.79 -19.94
CA LYS A 285 19.89 11.23 -19.82
C LYS A 285 20.44 11.15 -18.40
N LYS A 286 19.93 11.97 -17.47
CA LYS A 286 20.37 12.01 -16.06
C LYS A 286 19.48 11.20 -15.13
N LYS A 287 18.28 10.78 -15.57
CA LYS A 287 17.30 10.12 -14.72
C LYS A 287 17.82 8.80 -14.15
N TYR A 288 18.42 7.94 -14.99
CA TYR A 288 19.01 6.68 -14.54
C TYR A 288 20.05 6.89 -13.44
N GLY A 289 21.05 7.73 -13.69
CA GLY A 289 22.13 7.99 -12.72
C GLY A 289 21.60 8.54 -11.38
N PHE A 290 20.66 9.49 -11.44
CA PHE A 290 20.03 10.03 -10.25
C PHE A 290 19.27 8.97 -9.46
N VAL A 291 18.42 8.18 -10.11
CA VAL A 291 17.61 7.16 -9.43
C VAL A 291 18.50 6.05 -8.86
N PHE A 292 19.53 5.61 -9.58
CA PHE A 292 20.49 4.62 -9.11
C PHE A 292 21.25 5.12 -7.87
N PHE A 293 21.71 6.36 -7.86
CA PHE A 293 22.33 7.00 -6.68
C PHE A 293 21.36 7.06 -5.50
N VAL A 294 20.11 7.49 -5.73
CA VAL A 294 19.08 7.57 -4.69
C VAL A 294 18.80 6.19 -4.08
N TYR A 295 18.72 5.14 -4.88
CA TYR A 295 18.52 3.79 -4.36
C TYR A 295 19.65 3.36 -3.43
N GLN A 296 20.92 3.58 -3.82
CA GLN A 296 22.05 3.23 -2.96
C GLN A 296 22.05 4.02 -1.64
N VAL A 297 21.81 5.34 -1.71
CA VAL A 297 21.74 6.18 -0.51
C VAL A 297 20.61 5.74 0.41
N TYR A 298 19.44 5.44 -0.17
CA TYR A 298 18.26 5.00 0.59
C TYR A 298 18.55 3.72 1.37
N GLU A 299 19.11 2.71 0.73
CA GLU A 299 19.42 1.41 1.38
C GLU A 299 20.50 1.55 2.45
N VAL A 300 21.54 2.38 2.23
CA VAL A 300 22.56 2.67 3.25
C VAL A 300 21.94 3.39 4.45
N MET A 301 21.03 4.32 4.22
CA MET A 301 20.32 5.01 5.29
C MET A 301 19.41 4.07 6.08
N ASP A 302 18.78 3.10 5.41
CA ASP A 302 18.01 2.05 6.10
C ASP A 302 18.90 1.14 6.93
N MET A 303 20.07 0.72 6.43
CA MET A 303 21.03 -0.08 7.21
C MET A 303 21.46 0.58 8.52
N CYS A 304 21.62 1.89 8.52
CA CYS A 304 22.06 2.65 9.69
C CYS A 304 20.92 3.04 10.64
N LEU A 305 19.66 2.88 10.23
CA LEU A 305 18.49 3.48 10.88
C LEU A 305 18.42 3.25 12.39
N LEU A 306 18.43 2.00 12.82
CA LEU A 306 18.24 1.64 14.24
C LEU A 306 19.52 1.80 15.09
N TRP A 307 20.63 2.19 14.48
CA TRP A 307 21.88 2.52 15.19
C TRP A 307 21.93 4.00 15.57
N LEU A 308 21.08 4.83 15.00
CA LEU A 308 21.04 6.26 15.24
C LEU A 308 20.25 6.59 16.53
N PRO A 309 20.61 7.68 17.24
CA PRO A 309 19.73 8.24 18.27
C PRO A 309 18.44 8.77 17.64
N TYR A 310 17.35 8.77 18.40
CA TYR A 310 16.02 9.08 17.89
C TYR A 310 15.90 10.37 17.05
N PRO A 311 16.49 11.52 17.44
CA PRO A 311 16.43 12.71 16.60
C PRO A 311 17.05 12.51 15.20
N LEU A 312 18.15 11.75 15.13
CA LEU A 312 18.80 11.44 13.85
C LEU A 312 18.00 10.40 13.04
N MET A 313 17.26 9.48 13.69
CA MET A 313 16.31 8.61 13.01
C MET A 313 15.22 9.42 12.29
N LEU A 314 14.72 10.49 12.92
CA LEU A 314 13.73 11.37 12.29
C LEU A 314 14.31 12.08 11.05
N VAL A 315 15.53 12.62 11.16
CA VAL A 315 16.22 13.24 10.02
C VAL A 315 16.45 12.22 8.90
N ASN A 316 16.90 11.02 9.25
CA ASN A 316 17.07 9.91 8.32
C ASN A 316 15.75 9.61 7.56
N ARG A 317 14.62 9.51 8.28
CA ARG A 317 13.31 9.27 7.65
C ARG A 317 12.82 10.41 6.78
N ALA A 318 13.07 11.65 7.19
CA ALA A 318 12.74 12.81 6.35
C ALA A 318 13.48 12.76 5.00
N ILE A 319 14.79 12.48 5.04
CA ILE A 319 15.63 12.36 3.83
C ILE A 319 15.19 11.15 2.99
N CYS A 320 14.98 9.98 3.61
CA CYS A 320 14.49 8.79 2.92
C CYS A 320 13.13 9.02 2.26
N GLY A 321 12.21 9.68 2.96
CA GLY A 321 10.92 10.08 2.40
C GLY A 321 11.08 10.98 1.17
N PHE A 322 11.91 12.02 1.27
CA PHE A 322 12.21 12.94 0.18
C PHE A 322 12.81 12.22 -1.04
N LEU A 323 13.86 11.47 -0.85
CA LEU A 323 14.55 10.74 -1.93
C LEU A 323 13.67 9.64 -2.54
N GLY A 324 12.97 8.88 -1.69
CA GLY A 324 12.10 7.79 -2.10
C GLY A 324 10.95 8.25 -2.99
N SER A 325 10.29 9.38 -2.68
CA SER A 325 9.21 9.91 -3.52
C SER A 325 9.71 10.36 -4.90
N ASN A 326 10.86 11.04 -4.95
CA ASN A 326 11.48 11.47 -6.22
C ASN A 326 11.82 10.27 -7.11
N SER A 327 12.47 9.25 -6.56
CA SER A 327 12.82 8.04 -7.31
C SER A 327 11.58 7.26 -7.77
N ALA A 328 10.55 7.18 -6.93
CA ALA A 328 9.30 6.50 -7.26
C ALA A 328 8.55 7.16 -8.42
N ILE A 329 8.46 8.51 -8.43
CA ILE A 329 7.81 9.26 -9.51
C ILE A 329 8.56 9.07 -10.84
N LEU A 330 9.89 9.21 -10.82
CA LEU A 330 10.71 9.02 -12.02
C LEU A 330 10.59 7.59 -12.57
N ARG A 331 10.63 6.59 -11.69
CA ARG A 331 10.47 5.19 -12.05
C ARG A 331 9.09 4.90 -12.64
N SER A 332 8.02 5.28 -11.94
CA SER A 332 6.66 5.04 -12.41
C SER A 332 6.41 5.70 -13.77
N SER A 333 6.85 6.94 -13.94
CA SER A 333 6.74 7.64 -15.21
C SER A 333 7.54 6.98 -16.33
N ALA A 334 8.76 6.50 -16.06
CA ALA A 334 9.58 5.81 -17.04
C ALA A 334 8.96 4.47 -17.46
N VAL A 335 8.53 3.65 -16.50
CA VAL A 335 7.89 2.35 -16.73
C VAL A 335 6.62 2.50 -17.55
N GLN A 336 5.73 3.44 -17.18
CA GLN A 336 4.46 3.62 -17.89
C GLN A 336 4.65 4.16 -19.32
N ARG A 337 5.70 4.91 -19.59
CA ARG A 337 6.04 5.35 -20.96
C ARG A 337 6.69 4.25 -21.80
N TYR A 338 7.46 3.38 -21.17
CA TYR A 338 8.18 2.30 -21.86
C TYR A 338 7.26 1.16 -22.31
N ILE A 339 6.25 0.83 -21.49
CA ILE A 339 5.32 -0.27 -21.79
C ILE A 339 4.34 0.14 -22.87
N PRO A 340 4.20 -0.64 -23.97
CA PRO A 340 3.18 -0.41 -24.98
C PRO A 340 1.76 -0.35 -24.37
N GLU A 341 0.94 0.57 -24.84
CA GLU A 341 -0.39 0.81 -24.28
C GLU A 341 -1.25 -0.46 -24.19
N ARG A 342 -1.17 -1.30 -25.22
CA ARG A 342 -1.89 -2.58 -25.31
C ARG A 342 -1.53 -3.57 -24.17
N LEU A 343 -0.31 -3.53 -23.68
CA LEU A 343 0.20 -4.47 -22.65
C LEU A 343 0.25 -3.86 -21.26
N ARG A 344 0.03 -2.55 -21.13
CA ARG A 344 0.25 -1.79 -19.88
C ARG A 344 -0.53 -2.35 -18.71
N SER A 345 -1.84 -2.60 -18.88
CA SER A 345 -2.69 -3.14 -17.81
C SER A 345 -2.25 -4.54 -17.35
N ARG A 346 -1.89 -5.41 -18.32
CA ARG A 346 -1.46 -6.80 -18.05
C ARG A 346 -0.10 -6.85 -17.35
N VAL A 347 0.84 -6.02 -17.79
CA VAL A 347 2.16 -5.91 -17.16
C VAL A 347 2.06 -5.31 -15.76
N ASN A 348 1.22 -4.29 -15.57
CA ASN A 348 0.97 -3.72 -14.24
C ASN A 348 0.33 -4.74 -13.29
N ALA A 349 -0.64 -5.54 -13.75
CA ALA A 349 -1.23 -6.61 -12.95
C ALA A 349 -0.16 -7.65 -12.53
N LEU A 350 0.69 -8.10 -13.47
CA LEU A 350 1.77 -9.02 -13.16
C LEU A 350 2.79 -8.41 -12.19
N SER A 351 3.12 -7.12 -12.34
CA SER A 351 4.03 -6.44 -11.41
C SER A 351 3.44 -6.37 -9.99
N SER A 352 2.15 -6.11 -9.86
CA SER A 352 1.48 -6.12 -8.54
C SER A 352 1.57 -7.49 -7.87
N VAL A 353 1.39 -8.57 -8.64
CA VAL A 353 1.58 -9.95 -8.14
C VAL A 353 3.00 -10.15 -7.63
N LEU A 354 4.01 -9.74 -8.40
CA LEU A 354 5.42 -9.86 -8.00
C LEU A 354 5.75 -9.05 -6.75
N LEU A 355 5.25 -7.83 -6.65
CA LEU A 355 5.46 -6.96 -5.50
C LEU A 355 4.79 -7.52 -4.23
N THR A 356 3.55 -8.01 -4.36
CA THR A 356 2.81 -8.61 -3.25
C THR A 356 3.46 -9.91 -2.78
N ALA A 357 3.90 -10.77 -3.71
CA ALA A 357 4.63 -11.99 -3.37
C ALA A 357 5.97 -11.66 -2.67
N GLY A 358 6.72 -10.68 -3.19
CA GLY A 358 7.93 -10.18 -2.53
C GLY A 358 7.65 -9.67 -1.11
N ALA A 359 6.62 -8.84 -0.94
CA ALA A 359 6.22 -8.31 0.35
C ALA A 359 5.90 -9.44 1.35
N SER A 360 5.14 -10.47 0.94
CA SER A 360 4.79 -11.59 1.80
C SER A 360 6.02 -12.41 2.21
N VAL A 361 6.87 -12.79 1.26
CA VAL A 361 8.07 -13.61 1.52
C VAL A 361 9.06 -12.87 2.42
N PHE A 362 9.39 -11.62 2.10
CA PHE A 362 10.36 -10.87 2.90
C PHE A 362 9.81 -10.47 4.27
N SER A 363 8.49 -10.22 4.39
CA SER A 363 7.87 -9.98 5.70
C SER A 363 8.06 -11.18 6.63
N LEU A 364 7.83 -12.39 6.13
CA LEU A 364 8.05 -13.63 6.90
C LEU A 364 9.52 -13.85 7.23
N LEU A 365 10.42 -13.64 6.25
CA LEU A 365 11.87 -13.77 6.48
C LEU A 365 12.36 -12.79 7.55
N MET A 366 11.94 -11.53 7.47
CA MET A 366 12.32 -10.50 8.45
C MET A 366 11.71 -10.79 9.83
N GLY A 367 10.44 -11.25 9.88
CA GLY A 367 9.82 -11.68 11.11
C GLY A 367 10.58 -12.83 11.78
N PHE A 368 10.98 -13.84 11.01
CA PHE A 368 11.80 -14.95 11.51
C PHE A 368 13.17 -14.49 11.98
N LEU A 369 13.84 -13.62 11.23
CA LEU A 369 15.14 -13.05 11.67
C LEU A 369 15.00 -12.27 12.97
N GLY A 370 13.88 -11.57 13.19
CA GLY A 370 13.60 -10.83 14.39
C GLY A 370 13.44 -11.68 15.66
N GLU A 371 13.15 -12.99 15.51
CA GLU A 371 13.16 -13.94 16.64
C GLU A 371 14.59 -14.38 17.03
N MET A 372 15.54 -14.30 16.10
CA MET A 372 16.87 -14.87 16.29
C MET A 372 17.96 -13.81 16.51
N LEU A 373 17.75 -12.60 16.01
CA LEU A 373 18.74 -11.54 15.98
C LEU A 373 18.22 -10.27 16.64
N ASP A 374 19.16 -9.43 17.12
CA ASP A 374 18.81 -8.05 17.50
C ASP A 374 18.17 -7.30 16.32
N TYR A 375 17.12 -6.54 16.59
CA TYR A 375 16.34 -5.82 15.58
C TYR A 375 17.18 -4.87 14.71
N ARG A 376 18.26 -4.32 15.25
CA ARG A 376 19.22 -3.47 14.52
C ARG A 376 19.88 -4.24 13.41
N TRP A 377 20.35 -5.47 13.70
CA TRP A 377 20.95 -6.34 12.71
C TRP A 377 19.94 -6.81 11.66
N CYS A 378 18.69 -7.06 12.07
CA CYS A 378 17.65 -7.43 11.10
C CYS A 378 17.46 -6.34 10.04
N VAL A 379 17.35 -5.08 10.47
CA VAL A 379 17.19 -3.94 9.53
C VAL A 379 18.46 -3.74 8.69
N THR A 380 19.65 -3.86 9.30
CA THR A 380 20.92 -3.77 8.58
C THR A 380 21.05 -4.85 7.51
N LEU A 381 20.72 -6.10 7.81
CA LEU A 381 20.75 -7.21 6.85
C LEU A 381 19.72 -7.02 5.74
N GLY A 382 18.49 -6.59 6.06
CA GLY A 382 17.48 -6.27 5.07
C GLY A 382 17.92 -5.19 4.10
N GLY A 383 18.46 -4.08 4.60
CA GLY A 383 19.04 -3.01 3.80
C GLY A 383 20.23 -3.49 2.96
N ALA A 384 21.10 -4.35 3.51
CA ALA A 384 22.21 -4.94 2.76
C ALA A 384 21.73 -5.82 1.59
N VAL A 385 20.69 -6.63 1.79
CA VAL A 385 20.07 -7.42 0.72
C VAL A 385 19.50 -6.51 -0.37
N ALA A 386 18.80 -5.44 0.01
CA ALA A 386 18.26 -4.47 -0.94
C ALA A 386 19.37 -3.71 -1.67
N LEU A 387 20.47 -3.34 -1.01
CA LEU A 387 21.64 -2.72 -1.62
C LEU A 387 22.33 -3.66 -2.63
N LEU A 388 22.51 -4.92 -2.28
CA LEU A 388 23.05 -5.94 -3.20
C LEU A 388 22.11 -6.13 -4.40
N ALA A 389 20.79 -6.22 -4.18
CA ALA A 389 19.82 -6.28 -5.26
C ALA A 389 19.89 -5.04 -6.16
N CYS A 390 20.07 -3.84 -5.61
CA CYS A 390 20.31 -2.62 -6.38
C CYS A 390 21.56 -2.75 -7.27
N HIS A 391 22.66 -3.19 -6.68
CA HIS A 391 23.93 -3.32 -7.41
C HIS A 391 23.84 -4.34 -8.54
N PHE A 392 23.31 -5.54 -8.28
CA PHE A 392 23.27 -6.63 -9.28
C PHE A 392 22.14 -6.46 -10.30
N LEU A 393 20.93 -6.06 -9.88
CA LEU A 393 19.78 -5.98 -10.78
C LEU A 393 19.73 -4.65 -11.54
N ILE A 394 20.05 -3.53 -10.91
CA ILE A 394 20.01 -2.21 -11.54
C ILE A 394 21.39 -1.85 -12.12
N GLY A 395 22.44 -1.97 -11.32
CA GLY A 395 23.81 -1.66 -11.72
C GLY A 395 24.38 -2.66 -12.72
N GLY A 396 24.25 -3.98 -12.46
CA GLY A 396 24.74 -5.04 -13.33
C GLY A 396 24.07 -5.09 -14.72
N ARG A 397 22.83 -4.56 -14.83
CA ARG A 397 22.09 -4.47 -16.10
C ARG A 397 21.89 -3.01 -16.53
N GLN A 398 22.85 -2.15 -16.24
CA GLN A 398 22.79 -0.71 -16.49
C GLN A 398 22.31 -0.35 -17.89
N ARG A 399 22.81 -1.00 -18.94
CA ARG A 399 22.47 -0.69 -20.34
C ARG A 399 20.97 -0.88 -20.62
N ASP A 400 20.39 -1.96 -20.10
CA ASP A 400 18.99 -2.30 -20.35
C ASP A 400 18.06 -1.46 -19.48
N VAL A 401 18.41 -1.23 -18.21
CA VAL A 401 17.64 -0.38 -17.29
C VAL A 401 17.67 1.09 -17.74
N ARG A 402 18.81 1.57 -18.20
CA ARG A 402 18.98 2.92 -18.73
C ARG A 402 18.04 3.21 -19.90
N LYS A 403 17.84 2.23 -20.80
CA LYS A 403 16.87 2.36 -21.91
C LYS A 403 15.46 2.68 -21.39
N VAL A 404 15.02 2.04 -20.32
CA VAL A 404 13.67 2.28 -19.75
C VAL A 404 13.52 3.72 -19.28
N TYR A 405 14.56 4.31 -18.67
CA TYR A 405 14.53 5.69 -18.20
C TYR A 405 14.71 6.73 -19.31
N GLU A 406 15.49 6.44 -20.34
CA GLU A 406 15.86 7.36 -21.40
C GLU A 406 14.94 7.30 -22.62
N THR A 407 14.05 6.30 -22.72
CA THR A 407 13.07 6.25 -23.81
C THR A 407 12.12 7.43 -23.69
N SER A 408 12.37 8.46 -24.46
CA SER A 408 11.43 9.56 -24.70
C SER A 408 10.23 8.94 -25.41
N GLY A 409 9.02 9.12 -24.89
CA GLY A 409 7.80 8.59 -25.53
C GLY A 409 7.64 9.17 -26.94
N CYS A 410 8.31 8.58 -27.91
CA CYS A 410 7.97 8.72 -29.32
C CYS A 410 7.03 7.56 -29.65
N GLY A 411 5.81 7.91 -30.04
CA GLY A 411 4.77 6.99 -30.41
C GLY A 411 5.25 5.94 -31.43
N GLN A 412 4.90 4.71 -31.17
CA GLN A 412 4.58 3.70 -32.19
C GLN A 412 3.20 3.16 -31.90
#